data_585ba462ffa8eb1708b68858d86c19a4
#
_entry.id   585ba462ffa8eb1708b68858d86c19a4
#
_cell.length_a   1.000
_cell.length_b   1.000
_cell.length_c   1.000
_cell.angle_alpha   90.00
_cell.angle_beta   90.00
_cell.angle_gamma   90.00
#
_symmetry.space_group_name_H-M   'P 1'
#
loop_
_entity.id
_entity.type
_entity.pdbx_description
1 polymer ?
#
loop_
_entity_poly.entity_id
_entity_poly.type
_entity_poly.pdbx_seq_one_letter_code
_entity_poly.pdbx_strand_id
1 'polypeptide(L)'
;MRTALPTVFLLIDSSRAYERALLKGIARYSQMHGPWIFVHEGPFWEKHSRQDLLERMKSADGIIMREGPFMKEILKLRIPAIVSNYATEHIPGLPNIISDHVAIGRMAAEHLIERGFRHFAFCGYPELFWSNQRHEGFTQRITEAGLKWTDYHPPRSIRQHWKKELPFMMEWLKSLPKPVGLFTCVDERSQQVAEACKKSALRIPDEVAILGVDNDEMICMLSSIPLSSVAISAEKGGYEAAAVLDRLMKGKKRAAPIEISPSHVVTRTSTDIVTVADAHVARALTFIRDNSKRELQVGDVAQAAGLSRRVLEKRFRKTVNRSILEQIRQERIGLIIKLLADPTLRITDIAYSMGFPDAAHIARYFRSQTGLSTATYRQRHYLS
;
A
#
# COMPACT_ATOMS: atom_id res chain seq x y z
N MET A 1 24.36 4.56 -38.89
CA MET A 1 24.91 3.68 -37.84
C MET A 1 23.75 3.22 -36.98
N ARG A 2 23.43 1.92 -36.90
CA ARG A 2 22.52 1.41 -35.87
C ARG A 2 23.24 1.58 -34.53
N THR A 3 22.87 2.56 -33.75
CA THR A 3 23.32 2.64 -32.35
C THR A 3 22.85 1.35 -31.64
N ALA A 4 23.79 0.63 -31.03
CA ALA A 4 23.45 -0.54 -30.23
C ALA A 4 22.41 -0.11 -29.16
N LEU A 5 21.43 -1.00 -28.90
CA LEU A 5 20.42 -0.74 -27.85
C LEU A 5 21.10 -0.73 -26.48
N PRO A 6 20.72 0.21 -25.60
CA PRO A 6 21.25 0.23 -24.24
C PRO A 6 20.97 -1.07 -23.50
N THR A 7 21.96 -1.60 -22.81
CA THR A 7 21.85 -2.80 -21.97
C THR A 7 21.70 -2.39 -20.50
N VAL A 8 20.59 -2.74 -19.89
CA VAL A 8 20.27 -2.39 -18.50
C VAL A 8 20.17 -3.65 -17.65
N PHE A 9 20.98 -3.70 -16.60
CA PHE A 9 20.91 -4.76 -15.59
C PHE A 9 19.87 -4.44 -14.52
N LEU A 10 18.99 -5.40 -14.25
CA LEU A 10 17.95 -5.32 -13.22
C LEU A 10 18.25 -6.36 -12.14
N LEU A 11 18.84 -5.90 -11.02
CA LEU A 11 19.13 -6.72 -9.85
C LEU A 11 18.03 -6.52 -8.80
N ILE A 12 16.82 -6.92 -9.18
CA ILE A 12 15.60 -6.73 -8.40
C ILE A 12 14.92 -8.09 -8.29
N ASP A 13 14.57 -8.48 -7.06
CA ASP A 13 13.82 -9.70 -6.81
C ASP A 13 12.37 -9.57 -7.33
N SER A 14 11.91 -10.52 -8.13
CA SER A 14 10.55 -10.55 -8.65
C SER A 14 9.57 -11.36 -7.79
N SER A 15 9.98 -11.84 -6.62
CA SER A 15 9.14 -12.66 -5.75
C SER A 15 8.01 -11.87 -5.08
N ARG A 16 8.17 -10.56 -4.85
CA ARG A 16 7.21 -9.70 -4.16
C ARG A 16 6.50 -8.73 -5.10
N ALA A 17 5.29 -8.32 -4.73
CA ALA A 17 4.47 -7.40 -5.53
C ALA A 17 5.13 -6.05 -5.74
N TYR A 18 5.78 -5.49 -4.72
CA TYR A 18 6.50 -4.23 -4.80
C TYR A 18 7.54 -4.22 -5.93
N GLU A 19 8.43 -5.20 -5.91
CA GLU A 19 9.49 -5.31 -6.91
C GLU A 19 8.94 -5.64 -8.30
N ARG A 20 7.91 -6.51 -8.39
CA ARG A 20 7.23 -6.77 -9.67
C ARG A 20 6.60 -5.52 -10.26
N ALA A 21 6.02 -4.66 -9.43
CA ALA A 21 5.45 -3.39 -9.88
C ALA A 21 6.54 -2.42 -10.37
N LEU A 22 7.68 -2.31 -9.67
CA LEU A 22 8.85 -1.55 -10.15
C LEU A 22 9.30 -2.04 -11.55
N LEU A 23 9.47 -3.35 -11.71
CA LEU A 23 9.87 -3.97 -12.98
C LEU A 23 8.88 -3.67 -14.11
N LYS A 24 7.57 -3.70 -13.84
CA LYS A 24 6.53 -3.31 -14.81
C LYS A 24 6.68 -1.85 -15.24
N GLY A 25 6.91 -0.94 -14.30
CA GLY A 25 7.12 0.47 -14.60
C GLY A 25 8.36 0.71 -15.46
N ILE A 26 9.47 0.04 -15.15
CA ILE A 26 10.72 0.09 -15.92
C ILE A 26 10.49 -0.42 -17.35
N ALA A 27 9.82 -1.56 -17.50
CA ALA A 27 9.52 -2.14 -18.81
C ALA A 27 8.63 -1.21 -19.64
N ARG A 28 7.62 -0.61 -19.03
CA ARG A 28 6.73 0.37 -19.67
C ARG A 28 7.48 1.60 -20.18
N TYR A 29 8.41 2.15 -19.38
CA TYR A 29 9.25 3.27 -19.83
C TYR A 29 10.05 2.91 -21.07
N SER A 30 10.74 1.76 -21.05
CA SER A 30 11.53 1.28 -22.19
C SER A 30 10.69 1.10 -23.46
N GLN A 31 9.46 0.57 -23.34
CA GLN A 31 8.56 0.42 -24.49
C GLN A 31 8.14 1.77 -25.10
N MET A 32 8.01 2.82 -24.28
CA MET A 32 7.52 4.14 -24.73
C MET A 32 8.64 5.08 -25.22
N HIS A 33 9.86 4.97 -24.69
CA HIS A 33 10.93 5.93 -24.89
C HIS A 33 12.17 5.38 -25.61
N GLY A 34 12.13 4.14 -26.02
CA GLY A 34 13.18 3.46 -26.78
C GLY A 34 13.52 2.10 -26.18
N PRO A 35 13.67 1.08 -27.01
CA PRO A 35 13.91 -0.28 -26.51
C PRO A 35 15.26 -0.37 -25.81
N TRP A 36 15.27 -1.03 -24.64
CA TRP A 36 16.46 -1.46 -23.91
C TRP A 36 16.59 -2.97 -23.97
N ILE A 37 17.82 -3.47 -23.87
CA ILE A 37 18.08 -4.87 -23.61
C ILE A 37 18.15 -5.04 -22.10
N PHE A 38 17.23 -5.83 -21.53
CA PHE A 38 17.24 -6.12 -20.10
C PHE A 38 17.99 -7.41 -19.79
N VAL A 39 18.89 -7.35 -18.81
CA VAL A 39 19.47 -8.51 -18.15
C VAL A 39 18.90 -8.54 -16.73
N HIS A 40 17.91 -9.41 -16.50
CA HIS A 40 17.26 -9.55 -15.19
C HIS A 40 17.89 -10.72 -14.43
N GLU A 41 18.47 -10.41 -13.29
CA GLU A 41 19.00 -11.40 -12.35
C GLU A 41 18.09 -11.45 -11.13
N GLY A 42 17.35 -12.55 -11.00
CA GLY A 42 16.43 -12.80 -9.89
C GLY A 42 17.16 -13.22 -8.61
N PRO A 43 16.45 -13.74 -7.60
CA PRO A 43 17.01 -14.08 -6.27
C PRO A 43 18.10 -15.15 -6.31
N PHE A 44 18.35 -15.77 -7.46
CA PHE A 44 19.42 -16.77 -7.66
C PHE A 44 20.76 -16.17 -8.09
N TRP A 45 20.85 -14.84 -8.33
CA TRP A 45 22.12 -14.20 -8.69
C TRP A 45 23.21 -14.38 -7.61
N GLU A 46 22.83 -14.58 -6.36
CA GLU A 46 23.75 -14.92 -5.27
C GLU A 46 24.41 -16.28 -5.43
N LYS A 47 23.86 -17.17 -6.29
CA LYS A 47 24.40 -18.49 -6.58
C LYS A 47 25.45 -18.50 -7.73
N HIS A 48 25.49 -17.44 -8.54
CA HIS A 48 26.53 -17.26 -9.54
C HIS A 48 27.83 -16.80 -8.88
N SER A 49 28.97 -17.12 -9.50
CA SER A 49 30.22 -16.57 -8.97
C SER A 49 30.12 -15.04 -9.05
N ARG A 50 30.38 -14.37 -7.94
CA ARG A 50 30.41 -12.91 -7.83
C ARG A 50 31.26 -12.27 -8.95
N GLN A 51 32.34 -12.93 -9.32
CA GLN A 51 33.26 -12.48 -10.35
C GLN A 51 32.62 -12.53 -11.74
N ASP A 52 31.86 -13.57 -12.05
CA ASP A 52 31.15 -13.72 -13.33
C ASP A 52 30.07 -12.62 -13.50
N LEU A 53 29.29 -12.35 -12.46
CA LEU A 53 28.31 -11.28 -12.50
C LEU A 53 28.96 -9.91 -12.77
N LEU A 54 30.02 -9.56 -12.05
CA LEU A 54 30.75 -8.30 -12.23
C LEU A 54 31.38 -8.18 -13.63
N GLU A 55 31.89 -9.28 -14.19
CA GLU A 55 32.40 -9.29 -15.57
C GLU A 55 31.28 -9.00 -16.58
N ARG A 56 30.15 -9.68 -16.47
CA ARG A 56 29.00 -9.47 -17.35
C ARG A 56 28.48 -8.03 -17.28
N MET A 57 28.51 -7.44 -16.09
CA MET A 57 28.02 -6.07 -15.88
C MET A 57 28.94 -4.99 -16.49
N LYS A 58 30.21 -5.28 -16.81
CA LYS A 58 31.12 -4.30 -17.44
C LYS A 58 30.60 -3.78 -18.78
N SER A 59 29.76 -4.52 -19.46
CA SER A 59 29.11 -4.12 -20.72
C SER A 59 27.76 -3.42 -20.54
N ALA A 60 27.33 -3.17 -19.31
CA ALA A 60 26.06 -2.50 -19.04
C ALA A 60 26.15 -0.98 -19.24
N ASP A 61 25.09 -0.41 -19.83
CA ASP A 61 24.91 1.05 -19.92
C ASP A 61 24.27 1.62 -18.66
N GLY A 62 23.48 0.81 -17.95
CA GLY A 62 22.80 1.22 -16.73
C GLY A 62 22.42 0.07 -15.81
N ILE A 63 22.20 0.38 -14.53
CA ILE A 63 21.85 -0.59 -13.49
C ILE A 63 20.71 -0.06 -12.64
N ILE A 64 19.68 -0.88 -12.41
CA ILE A 64 18.71 -0.66 -11.33
C ILE A 64 18.79 -1.87 -10.40
N MET A 65 19.12 -1.61 -9.14
CA MET A 65 19.35 -2.67 -8.17
C MET A 65 18.64 -2.41 -6.85
N ARG A 66 18.30 -3.48 -6.15
CA ARG A 66 17.95 -3.42 -4.74
C ARG A 66 19.23 -3.32 -3.91
N GLU A 67 19.16 -2.60 -2.80
CA GLU A 67 20.22 -2.60 -1.81
C GLU A 67 20.56 -4.03 -1.38
N GLY A 68 21.84 -4.38 -1.43
CA GLY A 68 22.31 -5.73 -1.12
C GLY A 68 23.80 -5.83 -0.86
N PRO A 69 24.31 -7.01 -0.51
CA PRO A 69 25.68 -7.22 -0.03
C PRO A 69 26.77 -6.85 -1.04
N PHE A 70 26.48 -6.95 -2.35
CA PHE A 70 27.48 -6.67 -3.41
C PHE A 70 27.40 -5.27 -4.00
N MET A 71 26.53 -4.41 -3.48
CA MET A 71 26.33 -3.06 -4.00
C MET A 71 27.63 -2.26 -4.10
N LYS A 72 28.49 -2.33 -3.08
CA LYS A 72 29.76 -1.57 -3.05
C LYS A 72 30.69 -1.94 -4.20
N GLU A 73 30.71 -3.21 -4.59
CA GLU A 73 31.54 -3.72 -5.69
C GLU A 73 30.97 -3.33 -7.05
N ILE A 74 29.66 -3.42 -7.21
CA ILE A 74 28.94 -2.99 -8.41
C ILE A 74 29.20 -1.51 -8.67
N LEU A 75 29.13 -0.68 -7.64
CA LEU A 75 29.37 0.77 -7.76
C LEU A 75 30.81 1.13 -8.18
N LYS A 76 31.80 0.26 -7.92
CA LYS A 76 33.18 0.45 -8.43
C LYS A 76 33.28 0.38 -9.95
N LEU A 77 32.29 -0.21 -10.63
CA LEU A 77 32.23 -0.26 -12.10
C LEU A 77 31.94 1.12 -12.71
N ARG A 78 31.49 2.10 -11.91
CA ARG A 78 31.15 3.47 -12.34
C ARG A 78 30.09 3.55 -13.44
N ILE A 79 29.24 2.55 -13.54
CA ILE A 79 28.10 2.51 -14.45
C ILE A 79 26.96 3.33 -13.81
N PRO A 80 26.18 4.10 -14.60
CA PRO A 80 24.98 4.76 -14.11
C PRO A 80 24.07 3.79 -13.34
N ALA A 81 23.77 4.12 -12.08
CA ALA A 81 23.05 3.21 -11.22
C ALA A 81 21.96 3.92 -10.39
N ILE A 82 20.86 3.21 -10.15
CA ILE A 82 19.77 3.58 -9.24
C ILE A 82 19.60 2.46 -8.23
N VAL A 83 19.35 2.82 -6.97
CA VAL A 83 19.20 1.85 -5.88
C VAL A 83 17.81 1.95 -5.27
N SER A 84 17.12 0.82 -5.16
CA SER A 84 15.93 0.67 -4.33
C SER A 84 16.36 0.31 -2.91
N ASN A 85 16.04 1.18 -1.97
CA ASN A 85 16.45 1.04 -0.57
C ASN A 85 15.73 -0.12 0.11
N TYR A 86 16.44 -0.83 0.97
CA TYR A 86 15.88 -1.94 1.74
C TYR A 86 16.30 -1.96 3.21
N ALA A 87 17.59 -1.87 3.49
CA ALA A 87 18.12 -1.90 4.86
C ALA A 87 18.44 -0.51 5.38
N THR A 88 18.70 0.45 4.49
CA THR A 88 19.05 1.83 4.82
C THR A 88 18.02 2.81 4.27
N GLU A 89 17.81 3.91 5.00
CA GLU A 89 16.88 4.95 4.60
C GLU A 89 17.36 5.72 3.36
N HIS A 90 18.67 5.96 3.26
CA HIS A 90 19.26 6.70 2.16
C HIS A 90 20.68 6.22 1.88
N ILE A 91 21.01 6.07 0.59
CA ILE A 91 22.33 5.71 0.11
C ILE A 91 22.95 6.97 -0.54
N PRO A 92 23.96 7.59 0.08
CA PRO A 92 24.55 8.82 -0.43
C PRO A 92 25.18 8.66 -1.81
N GLY A 93 25.07 9.71 -2.65
CA GLY A 93 25.75 9.78 -3.94
C GLY A 93 25.05 9.08 -5.10
N LEU A 94 23.91 8.44 -4.85
CA LEU A 94 23.09 7.75 -5.85
C LEU A 94 21.65 8.24 -5.84
N PRO A 95 20.92 8.19 -6.96
CA PRO A 95 19.47 8.27 -6.94
C PRO A 95 18.89 7.05 -6.22
N ASN A 96 18.04 7.33 -5.25
CA ASN A 96 17.37 6.33 -4.45
C ASN A 96 15.90 6.22 -4.84
N ILE A 97 15.36 5.01 -4.84
CA ILE A 97 13.92 4.77 -4.84
C ILE A 97 13.50 4.62 -3.38
N ILE A 98 12.71 5.56 -2.89
CA ILE A 98 12.33 5.68 -1.48
C ILE A 98 10.82 5.65 -1.38
N SER A 99 10.27 4.80 -0.50
CA SER A 99 8.83 4.81 -0.19
C SER A 99 8.55 5.72 1.00
N ASP A 100 7.45 6.49 0.92
CA ASP A 100 6.94 7.26 2.06
C ASP A 100 6.25 6.33 3.08
N HIS A 101 7.08 5.69 3.90
CA HIS A 101 6.63 4.71 4.88
C HIS A 101 5.78 5.34 5.99
N VAL A 102 6.04 6.59 6.34
CA VAL A 102 5.24 7.33 7.34
C VAL A 102 3.83 7.57 6.81
N ALA A 103 3.68 8.02 5.56
CA ALA A 103 2.37 8.19 4.94
C ALA A 103 1.61 6.86 4.79
N ILE A 104 2.32 5.74 4.52
CA ILE A 104 1.72 4.39 4.51
C ILE A 104 1.11 4.06 5.88
N GLY A 105 1.87 4.26 6.96
CA GLY A 105 1.39 4.03 8.32
C GLY A 105 0.19 4.91 8.70
N ARG A 106 0.24 6.20 8.34
CA ARG A 106 -0.88 7.12 8.57
C ARG A 106 -2.14 6.70 7.82
N MET A 107 -2.03 6.29 6.55
CA MET A 107 -3.15 5.77 5.76
C MET A 107 -3.76 4.51 6.38
N ALA A 108 -2.93 3.61 6.88
CA ALA A 108 -3.39 2.40 7.57
C ALA A 108 -4.16 2.74 8.85
N ALA A 109 -3.66 3.66 9.66
CA ALA A 109 -4.34 4.13 10.86
C ALA A 109 -5.69 4.76 10.54
N GLU A 110 -5.75 5.67 9.55
CA GLU A 110 -6.99 6.33 9.13
C GLU A 110 -8.05 5.32 8.70
N HIS A 111 -7.66 4.34 7.87
CA HIS A 111 -8.57 3.27 7.42
C HIS A 111 -9.22 2.50 8.58
N LEU A 112 -8.45 2.19 9.63
CA LEU A 112 -8.98 1.47 10.79
C LEU A 112 -9.80 2.39 11.71
N ILE A 113 -9.40 3.66 11.89
CA ILE A 113 -10.16 4.66 12.66
C ILE A 113 -11.53 4.88 12.02
N GLU A 114 -11.60 5.02 10.69
CA GLU A 114 -12.83 5.22 9.93
C GLU A 114 -13.80 4.05 10.05
N ARG A 115 -13.30 2.85 10.30
CA ARG A 115 -14.11 1.65 10.58
C ARG A 115 -14.58 1.54 12.02
N GLY A 116 -14.23 2.53 12.86
CA GLY A 116 -14.72 2.65 14.24
C GLY A 116 -13.92 1.86 15.26
N PHE A 117 -12.76 1.32 14.92
CA PHE A 117 -11.90 0.67 15.90
C PHE A 117 -11.45 1.65 16.98
N ARG A 118 -11.30 1.17 18.20
CA ARG A 118 -10.86 1.95 19.38
C ARG A 118 -9.59 1.37 20.01
N HIS A 119 -9.28 0.12 19.66
CA HIS A 119 -8.05 -0.56 20.06
C HIS A 119 -7.26 -0.87 18.81
N PHE A 120 -5.98 -0.61 18.86
CA PHE A 120 -5.09 -0.76 17.72
C PHE A 120 -3.88 -1.57 18.11
N ALA A 121 -3.34 -2.32 17.13
CA ALA A 121 -2.11 -3.05 17.33
C ALA A 121 -1.22 -2.95 16.09
N PHE A 122 0.09 -3.03 16.31
CA PHE A 122 1.07 -3.09 15.23
C PHE A 122 1.90 -4.37 15.35
N CYS A 123 2.12 -5.01 14.19
CA CYS A 123 2.94 -6.21 14.07
C CYS A 123 3.95 -6.06 12.94
N GLY A 124 5.20 -5.75 13.27
CA GLY A 124 6.26 -5.48 12.28
C GLY A 124 7.58 -6.18 12.57
N TYR A 125 8.62 -5.72 11.88
CA TYR A 125 10.00 -6.19 12.01
C TYR A 125 10.86 -5.03 12.53
N PRO A 126 11.20 -4.99 13.82
CA PRO A 126 11.90 -3.87 14.44
C PRO A 126 13.34 -3.68 13.94
N GLU A 127 13.89 -4.69 13.25
CA GLU A 127 15.22 -4.61 12.64
C GLU A 127 15.23 -3.85 11.29
N LEU A 128 14.05 -3.57 10.70
CA LEU A 128 13.92 -2.98 9.39
C LEU A 128 13.42 -1.53 9.49
N PHE A 129 14.18 -0.59 8.93
CA PHE A 129 13.87 0.84 9.02
C PHE A 129 12.48 1.16 8.45
N TRP A 130 12.12 0.57 7.30
CA TRP A 130 10.83 0.80 6.65
C TRP A 130 9.64 0.31 7.51
N SER A 131 9.84 -0.79 8.26
CA SER A 131 8.83 -1.27 9.23
C SER A 131 8.67 -0.27 10.38
N ASN A 132 9.78 0.29 10.88
CA ASN A 132 9.75 1.28 11.97
C ASN A 132 9.10 2.60 11.52
N GLN A 133 9.35 3.08 10.30
CA GLN A 133 8.70 4.27 9.78
C GLN A 133 7.20 4.05 9.51
N ARG A 134 6.77 2.85 9.05
CA ARG A 134 5.35 2.48 8.97
C ARG A 134 4.70 2.48 10.35
N HIS A 135 5.38 1.95 11.35
CA HIS A 135 4.97 2.01 12.76
C HIS A 135 4.83 3.46 13.25
N GLU A 136 5.83 4.28 13.01
CA GLU A 136 5.83 5.70 13.39
C GLU A 136 4.60 6.43 12.85
N GLY A 137 4.36 6.37 11.54
CA GLY A 137 3.21 7.02 10.92
C GLY A 137 1.87 6.50 11.45
N PHE A 138 1.76 5.19 11.71
CA PHE A 138 0.58 4.57 12.29
C PHE A 138 0.32 5.06 13.71
N THR A 139 1.31 5.02 14.58
CA THR A 139 1.16 5.36 16.00
C THR A 139 0.98 6.86 16.22
N GLN A 140 1.64 7.71 15.42
CA GLN A 140 1.39 9.16 15.42
C GLN A 140 -0.07 9.47 15.12
N ARG A 141 -0.63 8.87 14.05
CA ARG A 141 -2.03 9.13 13.67
C ARG A 141 -3.03 8.62 14.70
N ILE A 142 -2.78 7.48 15.33
CA ILE A 142 -3.59 6.94 16.43
C ILE A 142 -3.55 7.88 17.66
N THR A 143 -2.35 8.39 18.00
CA THR A 143 -2.14 9.32 19.11
C THR A 143 -2.84 10.66 18.87
N GLU A 144 -2.77 11.22 17.65
CA GLU A 144 -3.51 12.43 17.24
C GLU A 144 -5.02 12.27 17.41
N ALA A 145 -5.54 11.05 17.27
CA ALA A 145 -6.95 10.75 17.49
C ALA A 145 -7.31 10.52 18.98
N GLY A 146 -6.35 10.61 19.91
CA GLY A 146 -6.54 10.32 21.34
C GLY A 146 -6.76 8.85 21.65
N LEU A 147 -6.30 7.94 20.80
CA LEU A 147 -6.50 6.49 20.90
C LEU A 147 -5.21 5.79 21.34
N LYS A 148 -5.33 4.52 21.73
CA LYS A 148 -4.20 3.71 22.24
C LYS A 148 -3.89 2.57 21.30
N TRP A 149 -2.61 2.16 21.30
CA TRP A 149 -2.13 1.01 20.54
C TRP A 149 -1.28 0.08 21.41
N THR A 150 -1.01 -1.12 20.88
CA THR A 150 -0.14 -2.14 21.49
C THR A 150 0.75 -2.73 20.41
N ASP A 151 2.05 -2.88 20.70
CA ASP A 151 2.99 -3.45 19.76
C ASP A 151 3.26 -4.93 20.01
N TYR A 152 3.57 -5.64 18.94
CA TYR A 152 4.03 -7.02 18.99
C TYR A 152 5.56 -7.07 19.18
N HIS A 153 5.99 -7.55 20.34
CA HIS A 153 7.41 -7.63 20.71
C HIS A 153 7.84 -9.05 21.06
N PRO A 154 8.04 -9.95 20.08
CA PRO A 154 8.56 -11.27 20.37
C PRO A 154 10.03 -11.22 20.75
N PRO A 155 10.54 -12.15 21.58
CA PRO A 155 11.95 -12.29 21.85
C PRO A 155 12.78 -12.44 20.57
N ARG A 156 13.95 -11.80 20.51
CA ARG A 156 14.80 -11.80 19.32
C ARG A 156 15.16 -13.20 18.83
N SER A 157 15.34 -14.15 19.75
CA SER A 157 15.73 -15.54 19.46
C SER A 157 14.68 -16.35 18.70
N ILE A 158 13.40 -15.90 18.65
CA ILE A 158 12.32 -16.63 17.98
C ILE A 158 11.86 -15.99 16.67
N ARG A 159 12.18 -14.71 16.42
CA ARG A 159 11.66 -13.91 15.28
C ARG A 159 11.96 -14.50 13.90
N GLN A 160 13.04 -15.27 13.75
CA GLN A 160 13.42 -15.88 12.47
C GLN A 160 12.90 -17.32 12.32
N HIS A 161 12.14 -17.82 13.32
CA HIS A 161 11.66 -19.20 13.36
C HIS A 161 10.15 -19.25 13.56
N TRP A 162 9.40 -19.21 12.45
CA TRP A 162 7.93 -19.17 12.51
C TRP A 162 7.31 -20.19 13.45
N LYS A 163 7.78 -21.46 13.42
CA LYS A 163 7.27 -22.51 14.34
C LYS A 163 7.41 -22.16 15.81
N LYS A 164 8.45 -21.40 16.20
CA LYS A 164 8.67 -20.94 17.58
C LYS A 164 7.92 -19.65 17.87
N GLU A 165 7.78 -18.78 16.89
CA GLU A 165 7.12 -17.50 17.03
C GLU A 165 5.59 -17.63 17.09
N LEU A 166 5.01 -18.59 16.37
CA LEU A 166 3.57 -18.79 16.27
C LEU A 166 2.85 -18.91 17.62
N PRO A 167 3.27 -19.76 18.59
CA PRO A 167 2.64 -19.82 19.89
C PRO A 167 2.67 -18.47 20.63
N PHE A 168 3.77 -17.74 20.55
CA PHE A 168 3.93 -16.44 21.17
C PHE A 168 2.98 -15.39 20.54
N MET A 169 2.83 -15.41 19.23
CA MET A 169 1.87 -14.55 18.50
C MET A 169 0.43 -14.89 18.89
N MET A 170 0.08 -16.16 19.02
CA MET A 170 -1.24 -16.60 19.45
C MET A 170 -1.61 -16.06 20.84
N GLU A 171 -0.71 -16.14 21.81
CA GLU A 171 -0.95 -15.61 23.16
C GLU A 171 -1.06 -14.07 23.16
N TRP A 172 -0.21 -13.38 22.40
CA TRP A 172 -0.32 -11.94 22.25
C TRP A 172 -1.66 -11.53 21.63
N LEU A 173 -2.10 -12.19 20.55
CA LEU A 173 -3.39 -11.91 19.91
C LEU A 173 -4.57 -12.12 20.85
N LYS A 174 -4.54 -13.17 21.71
CA LYS A 174 -5.58 -13.40 22.73
C LYS A 174 -5.61 -12.30 23.79
N SER A 175 -4.46 -11.74 24.17
CA SER A 175 -4.35 -10.71 25.22
C SER A 175 -4.83 -9.33 24.79
N LEU A 176 -4.93 -9.06 23.47
CA LEU A 176 -5.38 -7.76 22.96
C LEU A 176 -6.85 -7.49 23.29
N PRO A 177 -7.24 -6.25 23.63
CA PRO A 177 -8.64 -5.85 23.72
C PRO A 177 -9.37 -6.10 22.38
N LYS A 178 -10.64 -6.51 22.44
CA LYS A 178 -11.46 -6.80 21.26
C LYS A 178 -12.63 -5.83 21.14
N PRO A 179 -13.02 -5.46 19.91
CA PRO A 179 -12.35 -5.68 18.63
C PRO A 179 -11.09 -4.83 18.48
N VAL A 180 -10.08 -5.36 17.78
CA VAL A 180 -8.81 -4.66 17.54
C VAL A 180 -8.55 -4.47 16.04
N GLY A 181 -8.14 -3.26 15.63
CA GLY A 181 -7.60 -2.98 14.31
C GLY A 181 -6.08 -3.21 14.31
N LEU A 182 -5.63 -4.27 13.65
CA LEU A 182 -4.23 -4.66 13.61
C LEU A 182 -3.60 -4.30 12.27
N PHE A 183 -2.56 -3.45 12.32
CA PHE A 183 -1.74 -3.11 11.18
C PHE A 183 -0.46 -3.94 11.17
N THR A 184 -0.17 -4.57 10.05
CA THR A 184 1.06 -5.32 9.83
C THR A 184 1.95 -4.58 8.85
N CYS A 185 3.26 -4.70 9.05
CA CYS A 185 4.21 -3.96 8.22
C CYS A 185 4.25 -4.38 6.73
N VAL A 186 3.72 -5.58 6.38
CA VAL A 186 3.71 -6.15 5.03
C VAL A 186 2.69 -7.28 4.93
N ASP A 187 2.23 -7.64 3.72
CA ASP A 187 1.18 -8.66 3.50
C ASP A 187 1.58 -10.06 3.97
N GLU A 188 2.85 -10.45 3.84
CA GLU A 188 3.34 -11.73 4.39
C GLU A 188 3.16 -11.80 5.91
N ARG A 189 3.34 -10.66 6.59
CA ARG A 189 3.10 -10.57 8.03
C ARG A 189 1.62 -10.65 8.37
N SER A 190 0.75 -10.08 7.51
CA SER A 190 -0.71 -10.24 7.61
C SER A 190 -1.13 -11.69 7.52
N GLN A 191 -0.55 -12.45 6.60
CA GLN A 191 -0.84 -13.87 6.42
C GLN A 191 -0.44 -14.69 7.67
N GLN A 192 0.71 -14.38 8.27
CA GLN A 192 1.15 -15.01 9.53
C GLN A 192 0.19 -14.70 10.68
N VAL A 193 -0.26 -13.45 10.81
CA VAL A 193 -1.25 -13.05 11.81
C VAL A 193 -2.59 -13.77 11.57
N ALA A 194 -3.04 -13.88 10.33
CA ALA A 194 -4.27 -14.60 9.98
C ALA A 194 -4.18 -16.09 10.33
N GLU A 195 -3.03 -16.74 10.11
CA GLU A 195 -2.79 -18.12 10.54
C GLU A 195 -2.86 -18.24 12.07
N ALA A 196 -2.23 -17.34 12.81
CA ALA A 196 -2.25 -17.34 14.27
C ALA A 196 -3.68 -17.12 14.81
N CYS A 197 -4.48 -16.21 14.21
CA CYS A 197 -5.88 -16.02 14.54
C CYS A 197 -6.69 -17.30 14.32
N LYS A 198 -6.53 -17.96 13.17
CA LYS A 198 -7.21 -19.22 12.84
C LYS A 198 -6.91 -20.30 13.88
N LYS A 199 -5.64 -20.46 14.25
CA LYS A 199 -5.21 -21.45 15.26
C LYS A 199 -5.67 -21.10 16.70
N SER A 200 -5.93 -19.82 16.96
CA SER A 200 -6.45 -19.31 18.24
C SER A 200 -7.97 -19.24 18.29
N ALA A 201 -8.69 -19.66 17.24
CA ALA A 201 -10.13 -19.53 17.06
C ALA A 201 -10.64 -18.07 17.16
N LEU A 202 -9.80 -17.08 16.83
CA LEU A 202 -10.16 -15.67 16.76
C LEU A 202 -10.80 -15.35 15.42
N ARG A 203 -11.93 -14.64 15.43
CA ARG A 203 -12.69 -14.31 14.23
C ARG A 203 -12.13 -13.05 13.55
N ILE A 204 -11.87 -13.17 12.24
CA ILE A 204 -11.47 -12.05 11.39
C ILE A 204 -12.67 -11.71 10.49
N PRO A 205 -13.12 -10.45 10.44
CA PRO A 205 -12.59 -9.25 11.10
C PRO A 205 -13.21 -8.95 12.48
N ASP A 206 -14.18 -9.73 12.99
CA ASP A 206 -15.03 -9.36 14.12
C ASP A 206 -14.23 -9.09 15.42
N GLU A 207 -13.21 -9.88 15.69
CA GLU A 207 -12.36 -9.72 16.88
C GLU A 207 -11.01 -9.10 16.53
N VAL A 208 -10.43 -9.46 15.37
CA VAL A 208 -9.15 -8.96 14.89
C VAL A 208 -9.29 -8.58 13.41
N ALA A 209 -9.34 -7.29 13.10
CA ALA A 209 -9.24 -6.83 11.73
C ALA A 209 -7.76 -6.70 11.34
N ILE A 210 -7.39 -7.17 10.15
CA ILE A 210 -6.00 -7.24 9.70
C ILE A 210 -5.82 -6.39 8.45
N LEU A 211 -4.87 -5.45 8.49
CA LEU A 211 -4.49 -4.60 7.37
C LEU A 211 -3.00 -4.74 7.09
N GLY A 212 -2.65 -5.08 5.85
CA GLY A 212 -1.28 -5.21 5.36
C GLY A 212 -0.82 -4.05 4.50
N VAL A 213 0.31 -4.24 3.82
CA VAL A 213 0.91 -3.30 2.88
C VAL A 213 1.49 -4.05 1.70
N ASP A 214 1.58 -3.39 0.55
CA ASP A 214 2.10 -3.74 -0.77
C ASP A 214 1.04 -4.27 -1.72
N ASN A 215 -0.12 -4.68 -1.22
CA ASN A 215 -1.22 -5.25 -1.99
C ASN A 215 -0.75 -6.40 -2.90
N ASP A 216 0.04 -7.33 -2.34
CA ASP A 216 0.38 -8.55 -3.07
C ASP A 216 -0.87 -9.41 -3.23
N GLU A 217 -1.45 -9.37 -4.42
CA GLU A 217 -2.73 -9.99 -4.71
C GLU A 217 -2.72 -11.50 -4.43
N MET A 218 -1.60 -12.16 -4.74
CA MET A 218 -1.45 -13.59 -4.48
C MET A 218 -1.47 -13.89 -2.97
N ILE A 219 -0.68 -13.16 -2.17
CA ILE A 219 -0.63 -13.34 -0.72
C ILE A 219 -1.99 -13.00 -0.11
N CYS A 220 -2.57 -11.86 -0.52
CA CYS A 220 -3.86 -11.41 -0.01
C CYS A 220 -5.00 -12.39 -0.29
N MET A 221 -5.01 -13.05 -1.46
CA MET A 221 -6.08 -13.97 -1.86
C MET A 221 -5.84 -15.42 -1.41
N LEU A 222 -4.58 -15.86 -1.27
CA LEU A 222 -4.23 -17.20 -0.81
C LEU A 222 -4.26 -17.34 0.72
N SER A 223 -4.45 -16.27 1.46
CA SER A 223 -4.66 -16.32 2.91
C SER A 223 -5.98 -17.02 3.26
N SER A 224 -6.12 -17.53 4.49
CA SER A 224 -7.35 -18.17 4.98
C SER A 224 -8.59 -17.28 4.91
N ILE A 225 -8.39 -15.97 4.79
CA ILE A 225 -9.39 -14.95 4.53
C ILE A 225 -8.74 -13.88 3.64
N PRO A 226 -9.46 -13.31 2.64
CA PRO A 226 -8.92 -12.26 1.80
C PRO A 226 -8.46 -11.04 2.60
N LEU A 227 -7.17 -10.68 2.49
CA LEU A 227 -6.53 -9.64 3.29
C LEU A 227 -6.64 -8.26 2.64
N SER A 228 -7.05 -7.28 3.44
CA SER A 228 -6.99 -5.86 3.09
C SER A 228 -5.54 -5.37 3.15
N SER A 229 -5.17 -4.47 2.26
CA SER A 229 -3.79 -4.00 2.16
C SER A 229 -3.71 -2.57 1.65
N VAL A 230 -2.73 -1.81 2.11
CA VAL A 230 -2.37 -0.50 1.58
C VAL A 230 -1.63 -0.70 0.26
N ALA A 231 -2.22 -0.24 -0.84
CA ALA A 231 -1.58 -0.25 -2.14
C ALA A 231 -0.62 0.95 -2.26
N ILE A 232 0.51 0.74 -2.94
CA ILE A 232 1.55 1.73 -3.16
C ILE A 232 1.84 1.92 -4.64
N SER A 233 2.29 3.13 -5.02
CA SER A 233 2.49 3.50 -6.43
C SER A 233 3.86 3.02 -6.98
N ALA A 234 4.22 1.75 -6.74
CA ALA A 234 5.53 1.22 -7.10
C ALA A 234 5.75 1.13 -8.62
N GLU A 235 4.71 0.87 -9.43
CA GLU A 235 4.81 0.85 -10.89
C GLU A 235 5.20 2.24 -11.42
N LYS A 236 4.58 3.29 -10.89
CA LYS A 236 4.96 4.67 -11.19
C LYS A 236 6.41 4.94 -10.79
N GLY A 237 6.82 4.52 -9.58
CA GLY A 237 8.21 4.65 -9.12
C GLY A 237 9.22 3.96 -10.05
N GLY A 238 8.88 2.77 -10.57
CA GLY A 238 9.70 2.06 -11.55
C GLY A 238 9.83 2.81 -12.88
N TYR A 239 8.74 3.40 -13.37
CA TYR A 239 8.75 4.23 -14.57
C TYR A 239 9.62 5.48 -14.39
N GLU A 240 9.49 6.19 -13.27
CA GLU A 240 10.30 7.37 -12.95
C GLU A 240 11.78 7.00 -12.76
N ALA A 241 12.08 5.84 -12.15
CA ALA A 241 13.44 5.32 -12.02
C ALA A 241 14.07 5.07 -13.40
N ALA A 242 13.34 4.47 -14.33
CA ALA A 242 13.82 4.27 -15.69
C ALA A 242 14.08 5.60 -16.40
N ALA A 243 13.18 6.60 -16.24
CA ALA A 243 13.39 7.94 -16.79
C ALA A 243 14.62 8.65 -16.21
N VAL A 244 14.90 8.45 -14.93
CA VAL A 244 16.12 8.96 -14.28
C VAL A 244 17.35 8.24 -14.83
N LEU A 245 17.32 6.91 -14.93
CA LEU A 245 18.44 6.13 -15.46
C LEU A 245 18.77 6.51 -16.91
N ASP A 246 17.77 6.70 -17.76
CA ASP A 246 17.95 7.13 -19.15
C ASP A 246 18.72 8.47 -19.25
N ARG A 247 18.37 9.42 -18.37
CA ARG A 247 19.10 10.69 -18.29
C ARG A 247 20.55 10.51 -17.82
N LEU A 248 20.78 9.63 -16.87
CA LEU A 248 22.13 9.33 -16.37
C LEU A 248 22.98 8.67 -17.45
N MET A 249 22.44 7.70 -18.22
CA MET A 249 23.11 7.06 -19.36
C MET A 249 23.46 8.09 -20.46
N LYS A 250 22.67 9.15 -20.61
CA LYS A 250 22.93 10.29 -21.52
C LYS A 250 23.87 11.36 -20.93
N GLY A 251 24.57 11.08 -19.83
CA GLY A 251 25.59 11.94 -19.22
C GLY A 251 25.08 13.05 -18.30
N LYS A 252 23.82 13.05 -17.88
CA LYS A 252 23.33 13.96 -16.83
C LYS A 252 23.88 13.53 -15.47
N LYS A 253 24.38 14.48 -14.66
CA LYS A 253 25.16 14.17 -13.44
C LYS A 253 24.34 14.17 -12.14
N ARG A 254 23.10 14.67 -12.13
CA ARG A 254 22.28 14.77 -10.92
C ARG A 254 20.85 14.33 -11.18
N ALA A 255 20.30 13.59 -10.23
CA ALA A 255 18.89 13.23 -10.18
C ALA A 255 18.37 13.32 -8.74
N ALA A 256 17.13 13.76 -8.58
CA ALA A 256 16.43 13.72 -7.30
C ALA A 256 16.08 12.27 -6.93
N PRO A 257 15.84 11.96 -5.66
CA PRO A 257 15.25 10.69 -5.24
C PRO A 257 13.90 10.45 -5.94
N ILE A 258 13.59 9.19 -6.16
CA ILE A 258 12.30 8.74 -6.70
C ILE A 258 11.42 8.37 -5.51
N GLU A 259 10.37 9.14 -5.28
CA GLU A 259 9.47 8.94 -4.13
C GLU A 259 8.25 8.10 -4.51
N ILE A 260 8.00 7.05 -3.75
CA ILE A 260 6.83 6.17 -3.90
C ILE A 260 5.87 6.42 -2.74
N SER A 261 4.69 6.93 -3.06
CA SER A 261 3.64 7.22 -2.08
C SER A 261 2.61 6.09 -2.00
N PRO A 262 1.91 5.93 -0.86
CA PRO A 262 0.70 5.11 -0.81
C PRO A 262 -0.37 5.70 -1.73
N SER A 263 -1.22 4.84 -2.29
CA SER A 263 -2.29 5.26 -3.20
C SER A 263 -3.68 5.16 -2.55
N HIS A 264 -4.03 4.00 -2.04
CA HIS A 264 -5.32 3.74 -1.40
C HIS A 264 -5.25 2.41 -0.62
N VAL A 265 -6.28 2.15 0.20
CA VAL A 265 -6.45 0.83 0.82
C VAL A 265 -7.36 -0.04 -0.04
N VAL A 266 -6.86 -1.20 -0.45
CA VAL A 266 -7.68 -2.24 -1.07
C VAL A 266 -8.37 -3.01 0.04
N THR A 267 -9.64 -2.67 0.29
CA THR A 267 -10.46 -3.34 1.31
C THR A 267 -10.90 -4.71 0.81
N ARG A 268 -10.62 -5.73 1.60
CA ARG A 268 -11.11 -7.10 1.48
C ARG A 268 -11.71 -7.55 2.81
N THR A 269 -12.08 -8.82 2.92
CA THR A 269 -12.81 -9.35 4.09
C THR A 269 -12.13 -9.05 5.43
N SER A 270 -10.79 -9.02 5.50
CA SER A 270 -10.08 -8.88 6.78
C SER A 270 -10.23 -7.54 7.51
N THR A 271 -10.75 -6.50 6.83
CA THR A 271 -11.14 -5.22 7.46
C THR A 271 -12.54 -4.77 7.05
N ASP A 272 -13.33 -5.66 6.40
CA ASP A 272 -14.68 -5.32 5.93
C ASP A 272 -15.71 -5.40 7.06
N ILE A 273 -15.50 -4.60 8.07
CA ILE A 273 -16.37 -4.46 9.24
C ILE A 273 -16.46 -3.00 9.66
N VAL A 274 -17.59 -2.65 10.25
CA VAL A 274 -17.78 -1.36 10.92
C VAL A 274 -18.00 -1.64 12.40
N THR A 275 -17.02 -1.27 13.21
CA THR A 275 -16.97 -1.55 14.64
C THR A 275 -17.46 -0.34 15.41
N VAL A 276 -18.73 -0.27 15.72
CA VAL A 276 -19.30 0.76 16.60
C VAL A 276 -20.18 0.12 17.65
N ALA A 277 -20.10 0.63 18.88
CA ALA A 277 -20.90 0.13 20.00
C ALA A 277 -22.42 0.38 19.83
N ASP A 278 -22.80 1.39 19.03
CA ASP A 278 -24.19 1.70 18.72
C ASP A 278 -24.66 0.89 17.51
N ALA A 279 -25.50 -0.13 17.72
CA ALA A 279 -26.00 -1.01 16.66
C ALA A 279 -26.77 -0.25 15.55
N HIS A 280 -27.39 0.88 15.84
CA HIS A 280 -28.07 1.71 14.82
C HIS A 280 -27.05 2.44 13.95
N VAL A 281 -25.96 2.95 14.56
CA VAL A 281 -24.86 3.58 13.82
C VAL A 281 -24.10 2.54 13.00
N ALA A 282 -23.90 1.32 13.52
CA ALA A 282 -23.31 0.22 12.76
C ALA A 282 -24.13 -0.11 11.50
N ARG A 283 -25.47 -0.24 11.63
CA ARG A 283 -26.36 -0.43 10.48
C ARG A 283 -26.29 0.71 9.47
N ALA A 284 -26.24 1.97 9.96
CA ALA A 284 -26.09 3.14 9.10
C ALA A 284 -24.80 3.10 8.28
N LEU A 285 -23.67 2.79 8.91
CA LEU A 285 -22.36 2.69 8.25
C LEU A 285 -22.32 1.56 7.22
N THR A 286 -22.84 0.37 7.58
CA THR A 286 -22.99 -0.76 6.66
C THR A 286 -23.85 -0.37 5.44
N PHE A 287 -25.00 0.27 5.67
CA PHE A 287 -25.89 0.69 4.59
C PHE A 287 -25.21 1.71 3.65
N ILE A 288 -24.49 2.71 4.20
CA ILE A 288 -23.74 3.70 3.41
C ILE A 288 -22.70 3.00 2.51
N ARG A 289 -21.92 2.08 3.07
CA ARG A 289 -20.89 1.33 2.35
C ARG A 289 -21.49 0.49 1.23
N ASP A 290 -22.50 -0.31 1.53
CA ASP A 290 -23.10 -1.26 0.58
C ASP A 290 -23.83 -0.55 -0.57
N ASN A 291 -24.22 0.72 -0.36
CA ASN A 291 -24.91 1.55 -1.34
C ASN A 291 -24.09 2.72 -1.89
N SER A 292 -22.77 2.73 -1.69
CA SER A 292 -21.88 3.84 -2.07
C SER A 292 -21.81 4.12 -3.58
N LYS A 293 -22.24 3.17 -4.43
CA LYS A 293 -22.34 3.35 -5.90
C LYS A 293 -23.45 4.32 -6.30
N ARG A 294 -24.52 4.39 -5.56
CA ARG A 294 -25.66 5.28 -5.86
C ARG A 294 -25.64 6.56 -5.03
N GLU A 295 -26.40 7.55 -5.46
CA GLU A 295 -26.62 8.74 -4.64
C GLU A 295 -27.50 8.38 -3.44
N LEU A 296 -27.02 8.68 -2.23
CA LEU A 296 -27.71 8.41 -0.98
C LEU A 296 -28.12 9.73 -0.32
N GLN A 297 -29.34 9.76 0.18
CA GLN A 297 -29.82 10.81 1.06
C GLN A 297 -29.69 10.40 2.54
N VAL A 298 -29.49 11.38 3.43
CA VAL A 298 -29.42 11.12 4.87
C VAL A 298 -30.69 10.44 5.40
N GLY A 299 -31.83 10.69 4.75
CA GLY A 299 -33.09 10.03 5.05
C GLY A 299 -33.08 8.53 4.83
N ASP A 300 -32.49 8.07 3.70
CA ASP A 300 -32.37 6.65 3.37
C ASP A 300 -31.54 5.90 4.44
N VAL A 301 -30.45 6.54 4.87
CA VAL A 301 -29.57 6.00 5.92
C VAL A 301 -30.29 5.91 7.26
N ALA A 302 -31.09 6.94 7.61
CA ALA A 302 -31.87 6.96 8.86
C ALA A 302 -32.93 5.86 8.86
N GLN A 303 -33.61 5.65 7.75
CA GLN A 303 -34.60 4.58 7.58
C GLN A 303 -33.95 3.20 7.74
N ALA A 304 -32.83 2.98 7.06
CA ALA A 304 -32.07 1.72 7.16
C ALA A 304 -31.54 1.46 8.58
N ALA A 305 -31.16 2.51 9.31
CA ALA A 305 -30.75 2.42 10.71
C ALA A 305 -31.90 2.19 11.70
N GLY A 306 -33.16 2.35 11.28
CA GLY A 306 -34.32 2.23 12.13
C GLY A 306 -34.44 3.36 13.15
N LEU A 307 -34.05 4.59 12.78
CA LEU A 307 -34.12 5.80 13.61
C LEU A 307 -34.62 7.00 12.81
N SER A 308 -35.20 8.01 13.53
CA SER A 308 -35.42 9.30 12.89
C SER A 308 -34.09 9.98 12.53
N ARG A 309 -34.08 10.78 11.45
CA ARG A 309 -32.91 11.51 10.99
C ARG A 309 -32.20 12.28 12.12
N ARG A 310 -32.94 13.05 12.91
CA ARG A 310 -32.40 13.85 14.02
C ARG A 310 -31.71 13.00 15.09
N VAL A 311 -32.28 11.83 15.43
CA VAL A 311 -31.72 10.92 16.43
C VAL A 311 -30.48 10.27 15.90
N LEU A 312 -30.49 9.80 14.62
CA LEU A 312 -29.33 9.20 14.02
C LEU A 312 -28.17 10.19 13.86
N GLU A 313 -28.41 11.42 13.37
CA GLU A 313 -27.35 12.44 13.21
C GLU A 313 -26.63 12.72 14.54
N LYS A 314 -27.39 12.83 15.64
CA LYS A 314 -26.82 13.03 16.99
C LYS A 314 -25.95 11.85 17.43
N ARG A 315 -26.47 10.62 17.30
CA ARG A 315 -25.73 9.41 17.66
C ARG A 315 -24.50 9.18 16.76
N PHE A 316 -24.70 9.37 15.47
CA PHE A 316 -23.64 9.19 14.46
C PHE A 316 -22.48 10.15 14.72
N ARG A 317 -22.78 11.45 14.94
CA ARG A 317 -21.74 12.43 15.25
C ARG A 317 -20.99 12.12 16.55
N LYS A 318 -21.72 11.64 17.58
CA LYS A 318 -21.11 11.24 18.86
C LYS A 318 -20.18 10.01 18.68
N THR A 319 -20.54 9.08 17.81
CA THR A 319 -19.87 7.77 17.66
C THR A 319 -18.75 7.82 16.64
N VAL A 320 -18.97 8.50 15.49
CA VAL A 320 -18.07 8.50 14.32
C VAL A 320 -17.26 9.80 14.21
N ASN A 321 -17.64 10.82 15.03
CA ASN A 321 -17.05 12.17 15.03
C ASN A 321 -17.13 12.91 13.69
N ARG A 322 -18.11 12.57 12.84
CA ARG A 322 -18.42 13.24 11.57
C ARG A 322 -19.91 13.13 11.26
N SER A 323 -20.39 13.91 10.29
CA SER A 323 -21.78 13.83 9.84
C SER A 323 -22.02 12.63 8.93
N ILE A 324 -23.28 12.21 8.82
CA ILE A 324 -23.69 11.14 7.90
C ILE A 324 -23.37 11.51 6.45
N LEU A 325 -23.56 12.78 6.07
CA LEU A 325 -23.28 13.26 4.71
C LEU A 325 -21.78 13.23 4.38
N GLU A 326 -20.92 13.58 5.33
CA GLU A 326 -19.47 13.46 5.19
C GLU A 326 -19.05 12.00 4.98
N GLN A 327 -19.64 11.08 5.75
CA GLN A 327 -19.37 9.64 5.59
C GLN A 327 -19.82 9.12 4.22
N ILE A 328 -21.02 9.49 3.75
CA ILE A 328 -21.50 9.13 2.41
C ILE A 328 -20.51 9.60 1.33
N ARG A 329 -20.04 10.85 1.42
CA ARG A 329 -19.09 11.42 0.48
C ARG A 329 -17.75 10.68 0.50
N GLN A 330 -17.26 10.39 1.69
CA GLN A 330 -15.97 9.70 1.87
C GLN A 330 -15.99 8.29 1.28
N GLU A 331 -17.02 7.49 1.58
CA GLU A 331 -17.17 6.15 1.01
C GLU A 331 -17.25 6.19 -0.52
N ARG A 332 -17.98 7.15 -1.05
CA ARG A 332 -18.15 7.34 -2.48
C ARG A 332 -16.86 7.74 -3.17
N ILE A 333 -16.09 8.66 -2.59
CA ILE A 333 -14.76 9.06 -3.08
C ILE A 333 -13.77 7.90 -3.00
N GLY A 334 -13.75 7.15 -1.90
CA GLY A 334 -12.89 5.97 -1.77
C GLY A 334 -13.15 4.93 -2.87
N LEU A 335 -14.42 4.69 -3.21
CA LEU A 335 -14.77 3.77 -4.29
C LEU A 335 -14.36 4.31 -5.67
N ILE A 336 -14.54 5.61 -5.94
CA ILE A 336 -14.08 6.25 -7.18
C ILE A 336 -12.56 6.12 -7.31
N ILE A 337 -11.79 6.39 -6.25
CA ILE A 337 -10.33 6.24 -6.23
C ILE A 337 -9.92 4.80 -6.57
N LYS A 338 -10.61 3.82 -5.97
CA LYS A 338 -10.37 2.39 -6.26
C LYS A 338 -10.60 2.05 -7.74
N LEU A 339 -11.67 2.57 -8.34
CA LEU A 339 -11.96 2.36 -9.76
C LEU A 339 -10.99 3.12 -10.69
N LEU A 340 -10.50 4.28 -10.28
CA LEU A 340 -9.49 5.04 -11.02
C LEU A 340 -8.13 4.34 -11.06
N ALA A 341 -7.83 3.45 -10.10
CA ALA A 341 -6.60 2.66 -10.07
C ALA A 341 -6.53 1.62 -11.21
N ASP A 342 -7.66 1.19 -11.75
CA ASP A 342 -7.72 0.27 -12.89
C ASP A 342 -7.55 1.07 -14.21
N PRO A 343 -6.41 0.91 -14.91
CA PRO A 343 -6.15 1.66 -16.15
C PRO A 343 -7.04 1.18 -17.31
N THR A 344 -7.66 0.01 -17.21
CA THR A 344 -8.52 -0.54 -18.26
C THR A 344 -9.91 0.08 -18.26
N LEU A 345 -10.36 0.63 -17.12
CA LEU A 345 -11.65 1.28 -16.99
C LEU A 345 -11.61 2.72 -17.53
N ARG A 346 -12.48 3.06 -18.47
CA ARG A 346 -12.65 4.43 -18.92
C ARG A 346 -13.36 5.27 -17.84
N ILE A 347 -13.05 6.56 -17.74
CA ILE A 347 -13.69 7.46 -16.77
C ILE A 347 -15.22 7.51 -16.99
N THR A 348 -15.67 7.38 -18.23
CA THR A 348 -17.09 7.28 -18.57
C THR A 348 -17.76 6.05 -17.97
N ASP A 349 -17.09 4.90 -18.00
CA ASP A 349 -17.63 3.64 -17.47
C ASP A 349 -17.68 3.72 -15.94
N ILE A 350 -16.66 4.32 -15.33
CA ILE A 350 -16.67 4.63 -13.88
C ILE A 350 -17.83 5.54 -13.52
N ALA A 351 -18.06 6.62 -14.30
CA ALA A 351 -19.16 7.54 -14.05
C ALA A 351 -20.51 6.80 -14.04
N TYR A 352 -20.80 6.02 -15.08
CA TYR A 352 -22.04 5.25 -15.15
C TYR A 352 -22.16 4.21 -14.04
N SER A 353 -21.10 3.48 -13.70
CA SER A 353 -21.09 2.50 -12.62
C SER A 353 -21.35 3.13 -11.23
N MET A 354 -21.03 4.41 -11.08
CA MET A 354 -21.23 5.20 -9.86
C MET A 354 -22.54 6.02 -9.88
N GLY A 355 -23.40 5.83 -10.91
CA GLY A 355 -24.67 6.51 -11.05
C GLY A 355 -24.57 7.97 -11.46
N PHE A 356 -23.44 8.42 -12.04
CA PHE A 356 -23.32 9.74 -12.65
C PHE A 356 -23.77 9.73 -14.12
N PRO A 357 -24.41 10.79 -14.59
CA PRO A 357 -24.90 10.85 -15.98
C PRO A 357 -23.78 10.85 -17.02
N ASP A 358 -22.60 11.37 -16.68
CA ASP A 358 -21.44 11.43 -17.56
C ASP A 358 -20.11 11.65 -16.82
N ALA A 359 -19.01 11.65 -17.58
CA ALA A 359 -17.66 11.89 -17.08
C ALA A 359 -17.44 13.32 -16.52
N ALA A 360 -18.18 14.31 -16.99
CA ALA A 360 -18.04 15.69 -16.51
C ALA A 360 -18.65 15.84 -15.10
N HIS A 361 -19.76 15.14 -14.84
CA HIS A 361 -20.41 15.15 -13.53
C HIS A 361 -19.54 14.48 -12.45
N ILE A 362 -19.01 13.30 -12.73
CA ILE A 362 -18.10 12.64 -11.76
C ILE A 362 -16.81 13.45 -11.55
N ALA A 363 -16.26 14.10 -12.60
CA ALA A 363 -15.06 14.92 -12.47
C ALA A 363 -15.30 16.16 -11.60
N ARG A 364 -16.44 16.83 -11.72
CA ARG A 364 -16.84 17.96 -10.87
C ARG A 364 -17.04 17.53 -9.43
N TYR A 365 -17.79 16.42 -9.22
CA TYR A 365 -18.01 15.86 -7.90
C TYR A 365 -16.69 15.49 -7.23
N PHE A 366 -15.83 14.75 -7.93
CA PHE A 366 -14.54 14.31 -7.41
C PHE A 366 -13.62 15.49 -7.08
N ARG A 367 -13.57 16.51 -7.98
CA ARG A 367 -12.79 17.73 -7.75
C ARG A 367 -13.27 18.52 -6.55
N SER A 368 -14.56 18.60 -6.30
CA SER A 368 -15.12 19.31 -5.13
C SER A 368 -14.69 18.68 -3.81
N GLN A 369 -14.36 17.37 -3.80
CA GLN A 369 -13.99 16.63 -2.59
C GLN A 369 -12.47 16.42 -2.45
N THR A 370 -11.70 16.39 -3.55
CA THR A 370 -10.28 16.05 -3.55
C THR A 370 -9.36 17.17 -4.06
N GLY A 371 -9.94 18.22 -4.61
CA GLY A 371 -9.20 19.31 -5.27
C GLY A 371 -8.72 18.98 -6.69
N LEU A 372 -8.76 17.72 -7.13
CA LEU A 372 -8.28 17.25 -8.43
C LEU A 372 -9.42 16.68 -9.28
N SER A 373 -9.37 16.82 -10.61
CA SER A 373 -10.28 16.08 -11.48
C SER A 373 -9.94 14.58 -11.50
N THR A 374 -10.89 13.72 -11.85
CA THR A 374 -10.66 12.27 -12.00
C THR A 374 -9.52 11.95 -12.96
N ALA A 375 -9.44 12.68 -14.10
CA ALA A 375 -8.38 12.50 -15.08
C ALA A 375 -7.01 12.91 -14.51
N THR A 376 -6.93 14.09 -13.88
CA THR A 376 -5.70 14.61 -13.25
C THR A 376 -5.26 13.69 -12.11
N TYR A 377 -6.20 13.19 -11.30
CA TYR A 377 -5.90 12.27 -10.22
C TYR A 377 -5.31 10.96 -10.75
N ARG A 378 -5.95 10.35 -11.77
CA ARG A 378 -5.46 9.14 -12.42
C ARG A 378 -4.07 9.35 -13.00
N GLN A 379 -3.86 10.43 -13.76
CA GLN A 379 -2.56 10.76 -14.35
C GLN A 379 -1.48 10.90 -13.28
N ARG A 380 -1.79 11.59 -12.18
CA ARG A 380 -0.82 11.84 -11.11
C ARG A 380 -0.46 10.60 -10.31
N HIS A 381 -1.40 9.69 -10.10
CA HIS A 381 -1.22 8.56 -9.18
C HIS A 381 -1.06 7.20 -9.86
N TYR A 382 -1.55 7.04 -11.10
CA TYR A 382 -1.61 5.73 -11.75
C TYR A 382 -1.08 5.71 -13.20
N LEU A 383 -1.07 6.87 -13.88
CA LEU A 383 -0.61 7.01 -15.27
C LEU A 383 0.47 8.10 -15.31
N SER A 384 1.71 7.74 -15.19
CA SER A 384 2.85 8.63 -15.49
C SER A 384 3.62 8.06 -16.66
#